data_99ee066694eaca6243fb2bafc93c1ab6
#
_entry.id   99ee066694eaca6243fb2bafc93c1ab6
#
_cell.length_a   1.000
_cell.length_b   1.000
_cell.length_c   1.000
_cell.angle_alpha   90.00
_cell.angle_beta   90.00
_cell.angle_gamma   90.00
#
_symmetry.space_group_name_H-M   'P 1'
#
loop_
_entity.id
_entity.type
_entity.pdbx_description
1 polymer ?
#
loop_
_entity_poly.entity_id
_entity_poly.type
_entity_poly.pdbx_seq_one_letter_code
_entity_poly.pdbx_strand_id
1 'polypeptide(L)'
;MSPGIEDTPQKPLSCWPLAFSAGLLGIGQNGLLVVLPVLVIQTNLSLSVWAALLMLGSMLFLPSSPWWGKQISRTGSKPVVLWALGGYGISFTLLGLGSVLMATSAITTAVGLGILIIARIAYGLTVSAMVPACQVWALQRAGEGNRMAALATISSGLSCGRLFGPLCAAAMLAIHPLAPLGLLM
;
A
#
# COMPACT_ATOMS: atom_id res chain seq x y z
N MET A 1 49.75 9.96 -18.20
CA MET A 1 48.94 8.91 -18.85
C MET A 1 48.19 8.16 -17.75
N SER A 2 46.98 8.61 -17.41
CA SER A 2 46.09 7.89 -16.47
C SER A 2 45.36 6.79 -17.25
N PRO A 3 45.32 5.54 -16.72
CA PRO A 3 44.54 4.50 -17.36
C PRO A 3 43.04 4.88 -17.28
N GLY A 4 42.37 4.90 -18.44
CA GLY A 4 40.98 5.12 -18.57
C GLY A 4 40.20 4.09 -17.74
N ILE A 5 39.37 4.59 -16.84
CA ILE A 5 38.30 3.81 -16.22
C ILE A 5 37.33 3.51 -17.35
N GLU A 6 37.35 2.27 -17.84
CA GLU A 6 36.29 1.77 -18.72
C GLU A 6 34.97 1.86 -17.95
N ASP A 7 34.17 2.86 -18.32
CA ASP A 7 32.76 2.92 -17.97
C ASP A 7 32.04 1.74 -18.63
N THR A 8 32.09 0.60 -17.98
CA THR A 8 31.20 -0.51 -18.34
C THR A 8 29.77 -0.01 -18.10
N PRO A 9 28.93 0.07 -19.16
CA PRO A 9 27.55 0.49 -19.01
C PRO A 9 26.85 -0.55 -18.12
N GLN A 10 26.67 -0.21 -16.83
CA GLN A 10 25.87 -1.01 -15.93
C GLN A 10 24.45 -1.06 -16.53
N LYS A 11 24.03 -2.26 -16.95
CA LYS A 11 22.66 -2.52 -17.39
C LYS A 11 21.71 -1.86 -16.40
N PRO A 12 20.79 -0.97 -16.86
CA PRO A 12 19.83 -0.36 -15.95
C PRO A 12 19.02 -1.47 -15.30
N LEU A 13 19.26 -1.68 -14.00
CA LEU A 13 18.51 -2.65 -13.21
C LEU A 13 17.04 -2.24 -13.27
N SER A 14 16.20 -3.11 -13.78
CA SER A 14 14.78 -2.89 -13.97
C SER A 14 14.11 -2.36 -12.68
N CYS A 15 13.51 -1.17 -12.73
CA CYS A 15 12.73 -0.61 -11.62
C CYS A 15 11.28 -1.16 -11.57
N TRP A 16 10.92 -2.08 -12.47
CA TRP A 16 9.59 -2.67 -12.57
C TRP A 16 9.08 -3.31 -11.27
N PRO A 17 9.88 -4.10 -10.51
CA PRO A 17 9.38 -4.67 -9.25
C PRO A 17 9.00 -3.60 -8.22
N LEU A 18 9.72 -2.48 -8.21
CA LEU A 18 9.42 -1.36 -7.33
C LEU A 18 8.15 -0.59 -7.77
N ALA A 19 7.99 -0.41 -9.08
CA ALA A 19 6.78 0.17 -9.65
C ALA A 19 5.56 -0.72 -9.37
N PHE A 20 5.71 -2.04 -9.44
CA PHE A 20 4.67 -2.99 -9.09
C PHE A 20 4.29 -2.90 -7.60
N SER A 21 5.28 -2.85 -6.71
CA SER A 21 5.03 -2.67 -5.26
C SER A 21 4.28 -1.37 -4.96
N ALA A 22 4.65 -0.26 -5.62
CA ALA A 22 3.91 1.00 -5.52
C ALA A 22 2.50 0.88 -6.13
N GLY A 23 2.34 0.12 -7.21
CA GLY A 23 1.06 -0.18 -7.85
C GLY A 23 0.10 -0.94 -6.94
N LEU A 24 0.58 -1.95 -6.22
CA LEU A 24 -0.22 -2.71 -5.24
C LEU A 24 -0.83 -1.78 -4.18
N LEU A 25 -0.06 -0.81 -3.70
CA LEU A 25 -0.57 0.20 -2.78
C LEU A 25 -1.73 1.00 -3.41
N GLY A 26 -1.56 1.41 -4.67
CA GLY A 26 -2.61 2.12 -5.43
C GLY A 26 -3.88 1.28 -5.59
N ILE A 27 -3.73 -0.01 -5.90
CA ILE A 27 -4.85 -0.96 -6.06
C ILE A 27 -5.66 -1.06 -4.77
N GLY A 28 -5.04 -1.37 -3.65
CA GLY A 28 -5.76 -1.57 -2.40
C GLY A 28 -6.41 -0.30 -1.86
N GLN A 29 -5.69 0.83 -1.91
CA GLN A 29 -6.20 2.10 -1.40
C GLN A 29 -7.44 2.58 -2.16
N ASN A 30 -7.41 2.54 -3.50
CA ASN A 30 -8.51 3.02 -4.32
C ASN A 30 -9.59 1.95 -4.53
N GLY A 31 -9.22 0.67 -4.59
CA GLY A 31 -10.18 -0.44 -4.60
C GLY A 31 -11.06 -0.45 -3.35
N LEU A 32 -10.49 -0.17 -2.19
CA LEU A 32 -11.24 -0.07 -0.93
C LEU A 32 -12.36 0.99 -0.97
N LEU A 33 -12.13 2.13 -1.64
CA LEU A 33 -13.15 3.17 -1.76
C LEU A 33 -14.38 2.69 -2.55
N VAL A 34 -14.18 1.83 -3.55
CA VAL A 34 -15.29 1.23 -4.32
C VAL A 34 -16.05 0.21 -3.49
N VAL A 35 -15.36 -0.54 -2.65
CA VAL A 35 -15.97 -1.57 -1.78
C VAL A 35 -16.67 -0.96 -0.57
N LEU A 36 -16.32 0.27 -0.21
CA LEU A 36 -16.79 0.95 1.01
C LEU A 36 -18.32 0.92 1.22
N PRO A 37 -19.18 1.19 0.22
CA PRO A 37 -20.63 1.12 0.40
C PRO A 37 -21.11 -0.29 0.80
N VAL A 38 -20.48 -1.33 0.22
CA VAL A 38 -20.79 -2.72 0.55
C VAL A 38 -20.35 -3.06 1.97
N LEU A 39 -19.16 -2.59 2.38
CA LEU A 39 -18.67 -2.77 3.74
C LEU A 39 -19.59 -2.12 4.77
N VAL A 40 -20.10 -0.91 4.50
CA VAL A 40 -21.07 -0.22 5.36
C VAL A 40 -22.30 -1.09 5.60
N ILE A 41 -22.87 -1.67 4.53
CA ILE A 41 -24.07 -2.52 4.62
C ILE A 41 -23.75 -3.84 5.34
N GLN A 42 -22.66 -4.51 4.97
CA GLN A 42 -22.32 -5.83 5.47
C GLN A 42 -21.89 -5.84 6.95
N THR A 43 -21.20 -4.79 7.39
CA THR A 43 -20.71 -4.70 8.78
C THR A 43 -21.69 -4.01 9.73
N ASN A 44 -22.79 -3.46 9.22
CA ASN A 44 -23.75 -2.61 9.97
C ASN A 44 -23.07 -1.42 10.68
N LEU A 45 -21.92 -0.97 10.17
CA LEU A 45 -21.25 0.23 10.64
C LEU A 45 -21.67 1.43 9.79
N SER A 46 -21.88 2.58 10.44
CA SER A 46 -22.22 3.81 9.71
C SER A 46 -21.06 4.26 8.80
N LEU A 47 -21.41 4.98 7.73
CA LEU A 47 -20.41 5.59 6.84
C LEU A 47 -19.44 6.50 7.60
N SER A 48 -19.93 7.19 8.66
CA SER A 48 -19.08 8.05 9.50
C SER A 48 -18.01 7.27 10.24
N VAL A 49 -18.32 6.07 10.74
CA VAL A 49 -17.35 5.18 11.39
C VAL A 49 -16.30 4.73 10.38
N TRP A 50 -16.70 4.32 9.19
CA TRP A 50 -15.76 3.96 8.11
C TRP A 50 -14.89 5.14 7.69
N ALA A 51 -15.45 6.34 7.56
CA ALA A 51 -14.70 7.56 7.27
C ALA A 51 -13.66 7.85 8.35
N ALA A 52 -14.03 7.71 9.64
CA ALA A 52 -13.11 7.87 10.76
C ALA A 52 -11.98 6.84 10.74
N LEU A 53 -12.27 5.57 10.41
CA LEU A 53 -11.27 4.52 10.25
C LEU A 53 -10.27 4.83 9.12
N LEU A 54 -10.77 5.31 7.97
CA LEU A 54 -9.91 5.72 6.85
C LEU A 54 -9.04 6.92 7.23
N MET A 55 -9.62 7.91 7.90
CA MET A 55 -8.94 9.10 8.38
C MET A 55 -7.84 8.74 9.40
N LEU A 56 -8.11 7.82 10.33
CA LEU A 56 -7.13 7.34 11.32
C LEU A 56 -5.87 6.81 10.64
N GLY A 57 -6.02 5.94 9.62
CA GLY A 57 -4.89 5.43 8.86
C GLY A 57 -4.08 6.54 8.18
N SER A 58 -4.77 7.52 7.57
CA SER A 58 -4.12 8.63 6.88
C SER A 58 -3.42 9.61 7.84
N MET A 59 -4.00 9.88 9.00
CA MET A 59 -3.39 10.75 10.02
C MET A 59 -2.07 10.21 10.54
N LEU A 60 -1.93 8.89 10.64
CA LEU A 60 -0.70 8.25 11.11
C LEU A 60 0.47 8.36 10.12
N PHE A 61 0.22 8.73 8.86
CA PHE A 61 1.28 8.97 7.88
C PHE A 61 2.19 10.14 8.27
N LEU A 62 1.62 11.20 8.85
CA LEU A 62 2.39 12.40 9.22
C LEU A 62 3.48 12.08 10.28
N PRO A 63 3.16 11.49 11.45
CA PRO A 63 4.16 11.21 12.45
C PRO A 63 5.08 10.03 12.10
N SER A 64 4.63 9.07 11.28
CA SER A 64 5.44 7.90 10.92
C SER A 64 6.43 8.18 9.79
N SER A 65 6.16 9.12 8.88
CA SER A 65 7.02 9.44 7.75
C SER A 65 8.45 9.86 8.13
N PRO A 66 8.69 10.80 9.09
CA PRO A 66 10.06 11.15 9.50
C PRO A 66 10.81 9.98 10.14
N TRP A 67 10.12 9.11 10.86
CA TRP A 67 10.73 7.92 11.45
C TRP A 67 11.22 6.95 10.37
N TRP A 68 10.42 6.71 9.35
CA TRP A 68 10.81 5.89 8.21
C TRP A 68 11.94 6.50 7.39
N GLY A 69 11.99 7.82 7.23
CA GLY A 69 13.12 8.50 6.62
C GLY A 69 14.44 8.20 7.33
N LYS A 70 14.46 8.26 8.67
CA LYS A 70 15.61 7.85 9.48
C LYS A 70 15.94 6.36 9.35
N GLN A 71 14.91 5.51 9.24
CA GLN A 71 15.11 4.08 9.12
C GLN A 71 15.70 3.71 7.75
N ILE A 72 15.25 4.35 6.67
CA ILE A 72 15.82 4.17 5.31
C ILE A 72 17.32 4.53 5.30
N SER A 73 17.72 5.60 5.98
CA SER A 73 19.14 5.99 6.05
C SER A 73 20.00 5.04 6.91
N ARG A 74 19.39 4.34 7.89
CA ARG A 74 20.10 3.41 8.79
C ARG A 74 20.19 1.98 8.24
N THR A 75 19.09 1.44 7.73
CA THR A 75 18.98 0.03 7.32
C THR A 75 18.96 -0.15 5.81
N GLY A 76 18.87 0.95 5.06
CA GLY A 76 18.71 0.93 3.60
C GLY A 76 17.27 0.81 3.15
N SER A 77 17.05 1.06 1.86
CA SER A 77 15.69 1.12 1.26
C SER A 77 15.03 -0.26 1.13
N LYS A 78 15.81 -1.30 0.79
CA LYS A 78 15.29 -2.66 0.52
C LYS A 78 14.52 -3.27 1.70
N PRO A 79 15.07 -3.36 2.93
CA PRO A 79 14.34 -3.93 4.06
C PRO A 79 13.10 -3.10 4.41
N VAL A 80 13.17 -1.77 4.27
CA VAL A 80 12.02 -0.90 4.55
C VAL A 80 10.88 -1.14 3.59
N VAL A 81 11.14 -1.35 2.29
CA VAL A 81 10.12 -1.73 1.31
C VAL A 81 9.47 -3.07 1.68
N LEU A 82 10.27 -4.06 2.10
CA LEU A 82 9.73 -5.36 2.51
C LEU A 82 8.87 -5.26 3.77
N TRP A 83 9.27 -4.46 4.74
CA TRP A 83 8.47 -4.21 5.95
C TRP A 83 7.16 -3.47 5.63
N ALA A 84 7.23 -2.47 4.75
CA ALA A 84 6.04 -1.76 4.29
C ALA A 84 5.07 -2.68 3.54
N LEU A 85 5.59 -3.57 2.69
CA LEU A 85 4.79 -4.55 1.97
C LEU A 85 4.14 -5.57 2.92
N GLY A 86 4.91 -6.10 3.88
CA GLY A 86 4.39 -6.99 4.91
C GLY A 86 3.31 -6.34 5.77
N GLY A 87 3.56 -5.10 6.23
CA GLY A 87 2.57 -4.34 6.99
C GLY A 87 1.30 -4.01 6.18
N TYR A 88 1.46 -3.72 4.88
CA TYR A 88 0.34 -3.57 3.96
C TYR A 88 -0.50 -4.85 3.89
N GLY A 89 0.13 -6.00 3.61
CA GLY A 89 -0.56 -7.29 3.53
C GLY A 89 -1.28 -7.65 4.84
N ILE A 90 -0.60 -7.54 5.98
CA ILE A 90 -1.19 -7.80 7.31
C ILE A 90 -2.39 -6.87 7.56
N SER A 91 -2.25 -5.59 7.28
CA SER A 91 -3.31 -4.60 7.50
C SER A 91 -4.56 -4.91 6.66
N PHE A 92 -4.39 -5.21 5.37
CA PHE A 92 -5.52 -5.53 4.49
C PHE A 92 -6.14 -6.89 4.82
N THR A 93 -5.34 -7.88 5.20
CA THR A 93 -5.84 -9.18 5.68
C THR A 93 -6.68 -9.02 6.94
N LEU A 94 -6.20 -8.25 7.92
CA LEU A 94 -6.97 -7.95 9.14
C LEU A 94 -8.25 -7.19 8.84
N LEU A 95 -8.20 -6.23 7.93
CA LEU A 95 -9.38 -5.46 7.52
C LEU A 95 -10.41 -6.36 6.83
N GLY A 96 -9.98 -7.17 5.88
CA GLY A 96 -10.85 -8.11 5.17
C GLY A 96 -11.43 -9.16 6.11
N LEU A 97 -10.59 -9.79 6.92
CA LEU A 97 -11.02 -10.81 7.89
C LEU A 97 -12.00 -10.23 8.92
N GLY A 98 -11.69 -9.07 9.50
CA GLY A 98 -12.58 -8.38 10.45
C GLY A 98 -13.93 -8.06 9.82
N SER A 99 -13.94 -7.57 8.58
CA SER A 99 -15.18 -7.27 7.86
C SER A 99 -16.02 -8.52 7.56
N VAL A 100 -15.38 -9.63 7.13
CA VAL A 100 -16.07 -10.92 6.90
C VAL A 100 -16.63 -11.50 8.18
N LEU A 101 -15.86 -11.51 9.27
CA LEU A 101 -16.33 -12.01 10.57
C LEU A 101 -17.50 -11.20 11.14
N MET A 102 -17.52 -9.89 10.90
CA MET A 102 -18.67 -9.06 11.25
C MET A 102 -19.88 -9.37 10.36
N ALA A 103 -19.69 -9.48 9.05
CA ALA A 103 -20.75 -9.77 8.09
C ALA A 103 -21.42 -11.11 8.35
N THR A 104 -20.67 -12.11 8.80
CA THR A 104 -21.17 -13.45 9.17
C THR A 104 -21.67 -13.52 10.62
N SER A 105 -21.68 -12.42 11.35
CA SER A 105 -22.05 -12.35 12.78
C SER A 105 -21.24 -13.32 13.68
N ALA A 106 -20.05 -13.72 13.22
CA ALA A 106 -19.16 -14.60 13.99
C ALA A 106 -18.52 -13.91 15.21
N ILE A 107 -18.44 -12.58 15.16
CA ILE A 107 -17.91 -11.74 16.26
C ILE A 107 -18.85 -10.59 16.55
N THR A 108 -18.75 -10.04 17.77
CA THR A 108 -19.51 -8.83 18.14
C THR A 108 -18.98 -7.60 17.40
N THR A 109 -19.85 -6.62 17.18
CA THR A 109 -19.48 -5.35 16.53
C THR A 109 -18.32 -4.65 17.23
N ALA A 110 -18.24 -4.72 18.55
CA ALA A 110 -17.15 -4.12 19.32
C ALA A 110 -15.79 -4.77 19.03
N VAL A 111 -15.75 -6.11 18.97
CA VAL A 111 -14.53 -6.87 18.64
C VAL A 111 -14.12 -6.60 17.19
N GLY A 112 -15.08 -6.63 16.26
CA GLY A 112 -14.82 -6.33 14.86
C GLY A 112 -14.27 -4.92 14.65
N LEU A 113 -14.86 -3.92 15.30
CA LEU A 113 -14.36 -2.54 15.27
C LEU A 113 -12.92 -2.44 15.82
N GLY A 114 -12.61 -3.16 16.91
CA GLY A 114 -11.25 -3.24 17.44
C GLY A 114 -10.25 -3.78 16.41
N ILE A 115 -10.60 -4.85 15.70
CA ILE A 115 -9.77 -5.42 14.62
C ILE A 115 -9.57 -4.40 13.49
N LEU A 116 -10.63 -3.70 13.07
CA LEU A 116 -10.55 -2.69 12.02
C LEU A 116 -9.65 -1.50 12.44
N ILE A 117 -9.74 -1.05 13.69
CA ILE A 117 -8.87 0.01 14.23
C ILE A 117 -7.40 -0.44 14.19
N ILE A 118 -7.09 -1.65 14.68
CA ILE A 118 -5.72 -2.20 14.65
C ILE A 118 -5.22 -2.30 13.20
N ALA A 119 -6.05 -2.79 12.28
CA ALA A 119 -5.71 -2.84 10.86
C ALA A 119 -5.37 -1.46 10.30
N ARG A 120 -6.12 -0.41 10.68
CA ARG A 120 -5.89 0.96 10.21
C ARG A 120 -4.65 1.60 10.83
N ILE A 121 -4.37 1.31 12.09
CA ILE A 121 -3.12 1.73 12.75
C ILE A 121 -1.92 1.07 12.08
N ALA A 122 -1.95 -0.25 11.87
CA ALA A 122 -0.89 -0.99 11.18
C ALA A 122 -0.66 -0.44 9.77
N TYR A 123 -1.74 -0.17 9.01
CA TYR A 123 -1.69 0.47 7.70
C TYR A 123 -0.98 1.82 7.75
N GLY A 124 -1.44 2.73 8.61
CA GLY A 124 -0.90 4.08 8.69
C GLY A 124 0.57 4.12 9.09
N LEU A 125 0.97 3.25 10.02
CA LEU A 125 2.35 3.18 10.49
C LEU A 125 3.32 2.57 9.46
N THR A 126 2.90 1.56 8.71
CA THR A 126 3.81 0.82 7.83
C THR A 126 3.80 1.31 6.39
N VAL A 127 2.63 1.59 5.84
CA VAL A 127 2.46 1.94 4.43
C VAL A 127 3.02 3.32 4.08
N SER A 128 3.10 4.23 5.06
CA SER A 128 3.74 5.54 4.87
C SER A 128 5.21 5.45 4.40
N ALA A 129 5.89 4.35 4.67
CA ALA A 129 7.25 4.08 4.19
C ALA A 129 7.33 3.68 2.72
N MET A 130 6.26 3.11 2.15
CA MET A 130 6.30 2.40 0.87
C MET A 130 6.80 3.27 -0.28
N VAL A 131 6.14 4.39 -0.52
CA VAL A 131 6.47 5.28 -1.64
C VAL A 131 7.86 5.88 -1.51
N PRO A 132 8.23 6.53 -0.39
CA PRO A 132 9.56 7.12 -0.24
C PRO A 132 10.67 6.06 -0.30
N ALA A 133 10.47 4.87 0.28
CA ALA A 133 11.48 3.81 0.21
C ALA A 133 11.65 3.27 -1.22
N CYS A 134 10.57 3.09 -1.98
CA CYS A 134 10.64 2.71 -3.39
C CYS A 134 11.36 3.78 -4.24
N GLN A 135 11.07 5.06 -4.00
CA GLN A 135 11.73 6.16 -4.70
C GLN A 135 13.23 6.22 -4.41
N VAL A 136 13.62 6.16 -3.12
CA VAL A 136 15.03 6.15 -2.74
C VAL A 136 15.75 4.93 -3.33
N TRP A 137 15.14 3.77 -3.27
CA TRP A 137 15.72 2.56 -3.85
C TRP A 137 15.86 2.64 -5.38
N ALA A 138 14.86 3.19 -6.07
CA ALA A 138 14.91 3.39 -7.51
C ALA A 138 16.03 4.38 -7.89
N LEU A 139 16.18 5.48 -7.15
CA LEU A 139 17.24 6.46 -7.36
C LEU A 139 18.64 5.86 -7.15
N GLN A 140 18.81 5.02 -6.14
CA GLN A 140 20.08 4.31 -5.87
C GLN A 140 20.46 3.37 -7.01
N ARG A 141 19.48 2.81 -7.73
CA ARG A 141 19.69 1.88 -8.84
C ARG A 141 19.86 2.53 -10.21
N ALA A 142 19.30 3.71 -10.38
CA ALA A 142 19.18 4.34 -11.71
C ALA A 142 20.47 5.03 -12.19
N GLY A 143 21.43 5.31 -11.32
CA GLY A 143 22.56 6.17 -11.64
C GLY A 143 22.17 7.64 -11.90
N GLU A 144 23.15 8.52 -12.10
CA GLU A 144 22.89 9.97 -12.14
C GLU A 144 22.03 10.40 -13.35
N GLY A 145 22.28 9.82 -14.54
CA GLY A 145 21.58 10.19 -15.78
C GLY A 145 20.11 9.75 -15.86
N ASN A 146 19.69 8.74 -15.06
CA ASN A 146 18.37 8.11 -15.20
C ASN A 146 17.42 8.36 -14.00
N ARG A 147 17.77 9.27 -13.11
CA ARG A 147 17.00 9.55 -11.87
C ARG A 147 15.56 9.94 -12.13
N MET A 148 15.30 10.81 -13.10
CA MET A 148 13.95 11.25 -13.45
C MET A 148 13.11 10.11 -14.04
N ALA A 149 13.70 9.28 -14.89
CA ALA A 149 13.03 8.10 -15.46
C ALA A 149 12.66 7.08 -14.37
N ALA A 150 13.53 6.86 -13.40
CA ALA A 150 13.27 5.95 -12.27
C ALA A 150 12.09 6.45 -11.41
N LEU A 151 12.06 7.74 -11.06
CA LEU A 151 10.94 8.33 -10.31
C LEU A 151 9.63 8.29 -11.10
N ALA A 152 9.70 8.57 -12.41
CA ALA A 152 8.55 8.48 -13.30
C ALA A 152 8.00 7.05 -13.34
N THR A 153 8.85 6.03 -13.38
CA THR A 153 8.45 4.61 -13.37
C THR A 153 7.69 4.26 -12.07
N ILE A 154 8.16 4.69 -10.90
CA ILE A 154 7.46 4.47 -9.63
C ILE A 154 6.10 5.18 -9.62
N SER A 155 6.07 6.44 -10.04
CA SER A 155 4.83 7.23 -10.10
C SER A 155 3.82 6.66 -11.08
N SER A 156 4.28 6.15 -12.23
CA SER A 156 3.43 5.46 -13.20
C SER A 156 2.85 4.18 -12.63
N GLY A 157 3.66 3.36 -11.93
CA GLY A 157 3.18 2.16 -11.24
C GLY A 157 2.07 2.48 -10.23
N LEU A 158 2.29 3.50 -9.39
CA LEU A 158 1.28 3.94 -8.42
C LEU A 158 0.00 4.44 -9.11
N SER A 159 0.11 5.21 -10.19
CA SER A 159 -1.03 5.73 -10.96
C SER A 159 -1.80 4.62 -11.66
N CYS A 160 -1.11 3.64 -12.26
CA CYS A 160 -1.72 2.44 -12.81
C CYS A 160 -2.49 1.68 -11.73
N GLY A 161 -1.89 1.46 -10.55
CA GLY A 161 -2.57 0.81 -9.43
C GLY A 161 -3.84 1.55 -9.00
N ARG A 162 -3.79 2.89 -8.93
CA ARG A 162 -4.96 3.72 -8.60
C ARG A 162 -6.07 3.63 -9.65
N LEU A 163 -5.73 3.42 -10.91
CA LEU A 163 -6.70 3.25 -12.00
C LEU A 163 -7.29 1.84 -12.00
N PHE A 164 -6.45 0.82 -11.92
CA PHE A 164 -6.88 -0.57 -12.00
C PHE A 164 -7.55 -1.08 -10.71
N GLY A 165 -7.20 -0.53 -9.54
CA GLY A 165 -7.80 -0.91 -8.27
C GLY A 165 -9.32 -0.81 -8.26
N PRO A 166 -9.91 0.34 -8.56
CA PRO A 166 -11.36 0.50 -8.68
C PRO A 166 -12.01 -0.42 -9.71
N LEU A 167 -11.36 -0.59 -10.87
CA LEU A 167 -11.86 -1.47 -11.94
C LEU A 167 -11.92 -2.93 -11.49
N CYS A 168 -10.85 -3.43 -10.88
CA CYS A 168 -10.80 -4.79 -10.35
C CYS A 168 -11.82 -4.97 -9.22
N ALA A 169 -11.91 -4.03 -8.30
CA ALA A 169 -12.88 -4.07 -7.21
C ALA A 169 -14.32 -4.07 -7.71
N ALA A 170 -14.65 -3.23 -8.68
CA ALA A 170 -15.98 -3.18 -9.30
C ALA A 170 -16.32 -4.48 -10.05
N ALA A 171 -15.37 -5.04 -10.81
CA ALA A 171 -15.56 -6.31 -11.50
C ALA A 171 -15.81 -7.46 -10.51
N MET A 172 -15.10 -7.49 -9.38
CA MET A 172 -15.29 -8.51 -8.35
C MET A 172 -16.63 -8.34 -7.61
N LEU A 173 -17.08 -7.10 -7.37
CA LEU A 173 -18.41 -6.82 -6.81
C LEU A 173 -19.53 -7.35 -7.71
N ALA A 174 -19.34 -7.33 -9.03
CA ALA A 174 -20.33 -7.88 -9.96
C ALA A 174 -20.47 -9.41 -9.85
N ILE A 175 -19.45 -10.12 -9.35
CA ILE A 175 -19.46 -11.58 -9.15
C ILE A 175 -20.09 -11.91 -7.79
N HIS A 176 -19.63 -11.29 -6.72
CA HIS A 176 -20.12 -11.53 -5.36
C HIS A 176 -19.80 -10.33 -4.45
N PRO A 177 -20.72 -9.94 -3.53
CA PRO A 177 -20.52 -8.77 -2.66
C PRO A 177 -19.26 -8.81 -1.78
N LEU A 178 -18.82 -10.00 -1.39
CA LEU A 178 -17.62 -10.21 -0.55
C LEU A 178 -16.35 -10.55 -1.37
N ALA A 179 -16.47 -10.77 -2.69
CA ALA A 179 -15.33 -11.14 -3.53
C ALA A 179 -14.18 -10.10 -3.51
N PRO A 180 -14.45 -8.77 -3.47
CA PRO A 180 -13.37 -7.78 -3.41
C PRO A 180 -12.54 -7.84 -2.14
N LEU A 181 -13.07 -8.39 -1.05
CA LEU A 181 -12.30 -8.60 0.18
C LEU A 181 -11.17 -9.61 -0.03
N GLY A 182 -11.38 -10.62 -0.89
CA GLY A 182 -10.32 -11.54 -1.31
C GLY A 182 -9.23 -10.89 -2.16
N LEU A 183 -9.54 -9.84 -2.91
CA LEU A 183 -8.52 -9.05 -3.65
C LEU A 183 -7.64 -8.23 -2.71
N LEU A 184 -8.20 -7.84 -1.57
CA LEU A 184 -7.51 -6.99 -0.59
C LEU A 184 -6.64 -7.81 0.37
N MET A 185 -6.88 -9.10 0.52
CA MET A 185 -6.08 -10.06 1.30
C MET A 185 -4.88 -10.58 0.52
#